data_5aa0e0e32ea54d7e572bbf5a76eb12d7
#
_entry.id   5aa0e0e32ea54d7e572bbf5a76eb12d7
#
_cell.length_a   1.000
_cell.length_b   1.000
_cell.length_c   1.000
_cell.angle_alpha   90.00
_cell.angle_beta   90.00
_cell.angle_gamma   90.00
#
_symmetry.space_group_name_H-M   'P 1'
#
loop_
_entity.id
_entity.type
_entity.pdbx_description
1 polymer ?
#
loop_
_entity_poly.entity_id
_entity_poly.type
_entity_poly.pdbx_seq_one_letter_code
_entity_poly.pdbx_strand_id
1 'polypeptide(L)'
;MEIHQLKFLAAAASDVVPESSKKRRKVESLETIENCVEARVLNLPVESEKVVHQEKRLRCSSETEDVINSCVTSAAGSGNKTVRDECRFGITTVCGRRRDMEDAVAVKPSFTGDLGFYGVYDGHGCSHVAMKCKDRMHEIVKDEVENAGESFDWNETMARSFSRMDKEVTEWSEGDSVSNCRCELQTPQCDAVGSTAVVAVVTPEKIVVSNCGDSRAVLCRNGVAIPLSTDHKPDRPDELARIEEAGGRVIYWDGARVLGVLAMSRAIGDNYLKPYVIPEPEITVTERTAEDECIILASDGLWDVVSNEVACSVARMCLTSGKPPSHLRTPGNDVNIAGGGSSDMACSDASILLTKLALARMSSDNVSVVVVDLRRNQNQ
;
A
#
# COMPACT_ATOMS: atom_id res chain seq x y z
N MET A 1 9.04 -28.81 -55.30
CA MET A 1 7.93 -28.39 -56.18
C MET A 1 6.88 -27.82 -55.23
N GLU A 2 7.00 -26.58 -55.01
CA GLU A 2 6.24 -25.38 -55.48
C GLU A 2 4.98 -25.19 -54.66
N ILE A 3 5.00 -24.23 -53.69
CA ILE A 3 4.83 -22.78 -53.82
C ILE A 3 3.83 -22.43 -54.94
N HIS A 4 2.67 -21.93 -54.57
CA HIS A 4 2.02 -20.73 -55.10
C HIS A 4 0.65 -20.53 -54.44
N GLN A 5 0.55 -19.44 -53.69
CA GLN A 5 -0.33 -18.28 -53.92
C GLN A 5 -1.84 -18.51 -53.83
N LEU A 6 -2.43 -17.83 -52.91
CA LEU A 6 -3.66 -17.04 -53.15
C LEU A 6 -3.71 -15.81 -52.23
N LYS A 7 -3.26 -14.71 -52.86
CA LYS A 7 -3.69 -13.34 -52.51
C LYS A 7 -5.01 -13.05 -53.25
N PHE A 8 -5.70 -12.05 -52.76
CA PHE A 8 -6.91 -11.34 -53.24
C PHE A 8 -8.26 -11.90 -52.79
N LEU A 9 -8.89 -11.10 -51.92
CA LEU A 9 -9.96 -10.21 -52.32
C LEU A 9 -10.33 -9.27 -51.16
N ALA A 10 -9.92 -8.04 -51.31
CA ALA A 10 -10.54 -6.88 -50.65
C ALA A 10 -11.56 -6.31 -51.64
N ALA A 11 -12.79 -6.13 -51.21
CA ALA A 11 -13.69 -5.11 -51.75
C ALA A 11 -14.98 -4.99 -50.88
N ALA A 12 -15.09 -3.87 -50.23
CA ALA A 12 -16.24 -2.97 -50.14
C ALA A 12 -17.62 -3.53 -49.82
N ALA A 13 -18.14 -3.19 -48.65
CA ALA A 13 -19.48 -2.70 -48.49
C ALA A 13 -19.51 -1.66 -47.37
N SER A 14 -19.78 -0.45 -47.77
CA SER A 14 -20.09 0.72 -46.95
C SER A 14 -21.47 0.58 -46.32
N ASP A 15 -21.63 1.34 -45.23
CA ASP A 15 -22.82 2.00 -44.74
C ASP A 15 -23.52 1.41 -43.50
N VAL A 16 -23.53 2.32 -42.58
CA VAL A 16 -24.48 2.73 -41.55
C VAL A 16 -23.92 2.65 -40.13
N VAL A 17 -23.40 3.81 -39.71
CA VAL A 17 -23.11 4.14 -38.31
C VAL A 17 -24.30 4.92 -37.75
N PRO A 18 -24.86 4.60 -36.59
CA PRO A 18 -25.65 5.56 -35.81
C PRO A 18 -24.69 6.33 -34.86
N GLU A 19 -24.71 7.64 -35.04
CA GLU A 19 -24.13 8.60 -34.09
C GLU A 19 -24.72 8.42 -32.70
N SER A 20 -23.84 8.23 -31.70
CA SER A 20 -24.15 8.58 -30.32
C SER A 20 -22.97 9.29 -29.67
N SER A 21 -23.15 10.59 -29.61
CA SER A 21 -22.61 11.56 -28.63
C SER A 21 -21.25 11.26 -27.98
N LYS A 22 -20.17 11.74 -28.62
CA LYS A 22 -18.91 12.05 -28.00
C LYS A 22 -19.06 13.28 -27.09
N LYS A 23 -19.25 13.08 -25.79
CA LYS A 23 -18.99 14.12 -24.80
C LYS A 23 -17.46 14.27 -24.64
N ARG A 24 -16.91 15.32 -25.27
CA ARG A 24 -15.58 15.82 -24.96
C ARG A 24 -15.53 16.23 -23.49
N ARG A 25 -14.79 15.51 -22.67
CA ARG A 25 -14.38 16.01 -21.36
C ARG A 25 -13.25 17.02 -21.58
N LYS A 26 -13.56 18.27 -21.26
CA LYS A 26 -12.62 19.38 -21.18
C LYS A 26 -11.68 19.11 -19.99
N VAL A 27 -10.37 19.27 -20.19
CA VAL A 27 -9.40 19.28 -19.10
C VAL A 27 -9.65 20.58 -18.32
N GLU A 28 -10.16 20.45 -17.10
CA GLU A 28 -10.33 21.59 -16.21
C GLU A 28 -9.00 21.88 -15.50
N SER A 29 -8.63 23.14 -15.46
CA SER A 29 -7.42 23.66 -14.83
C SER A 29 -7.50 23.53 -13.30
N LEU A 30 -6.33 23.53 -12.62
CA LEU A 30 -6.18 23.39 -11.17
C LEU A 30 -7.03 24.34 -10.31
N GLU A 31 -7.43 25.48 -10.85
CA GLU A 31 -8.29 26.48 -10.15
C GLU A 31 -9.70 25.97 -9.85
N THR A 32 -10.18 24.93 -10.54
CA THR A 32 -11.53 24.39 -10.33
C THR A 32 -11.60 23.40 -9.15
N ILE A 33 -10.46 22.97 -8.62
CA ILE A 33 -10.41 22.00 -7.51
C ILE A 33 -10.74 22.68 -6.18
N GLU A 34 -10.35 23.93 -5.98
CA GLU A 34 -10.68 24.69 -4.76
C GLU A 34 -12.19 24.93 -4.63
N ASN A 35 -12.89 25.17 -5.72
CA ASN A 35 -14.33 25.45 -5.71
C ASN A 35 -15.21 24.20 -5.58
N CYS A 36 -14.73 23.00 -5.88
CA CYS A 36 -15.50 21.76 -5.71
C CYS A 36 -15.61 21.28 -4.27
N VAL A 37 -14.67 21.69 -3.40
CA VAL A 37 -14.66 21.27 -1.99
C VAL A 37 -15.62 22.13 -1.17
N GLU A 38 -15.80 23.40 -1.51
CA GLU A 38 -16.70 24.31 -0.80
C GLU A 38 -18.20 24.16 -1.15
N ALA A 39 -18.53 23.72 -2.37
CA ALA A 39 -19.91 23.70 -2.85
C ALA A 39 -20.75 22.50 -2.40
N ARG A 40 -20.19 21.45 -1.77
CA ARG A 40 -20.91 20.24 -1.37
C ARG A 40 -21.10 20.02 0.13
N VAL A 41 -20.66 20.97 0.97
CA VAL A 41 -20.83 20.88 2.44
C VAL A 41 -22.13 21.53 2.93
N LEU A 42 -22.81 22.31 2.08
CA LEU A 42 -24.04 23.00 2.46
C LEU A 42 -25.20 22.48 1.59
N ASN A 43 -25.95 21.54 2.09
CA ASN A 43 -27.38 21.25 1.88
C ASN A 43 -27.69 19.74 1.83
N LEU A 44 -27.96 19.20 3.00
CA LEU A 44 -28.87 18.06 3.14
C LEU A 44 -29.83 18.39 4.27
N PRO A 45 -31.15 18.23 4.07
CA PRO A 45 -32.15 18.47 5.11
C PRO A 45 -32.16 17.31 6.12
N VAL A 46 -32.27 17.71 7.37
CA VAL A 46 -32.45 16.79 8.50
C VAL A 46 -33.92 16.40 8.54
N GLU A 47 -34.25 15.16 8.26
CA GLU A 47 -35.50 14.56 8.70
C GLU A 47 -35.24 13.64 9.89
N SER A 48 -35.95 13.97 10.97
CA SER A 48 -35.94 13.28 12.24
C SER A 48 -36.90 12.11 12.24
N GLU A 49 -36.43 10.88 12.30
CA GLU A 49 -37.25 9.75 12.75
C GLU A 49 -36.72 9.16 14.05
N LYS A 50 -37.62 9.11 15.04
CA LYS A 50 -37.42 8.53 16.35
C LYS A 50 -37.47 7.00 16.25
N VAL A 51 -36.40 6.34 16.64
CA VAL A 51 -36.42 4.90 16.94
C VAL A 51 -35.98 4.67 18.35
N VAL A 52 -36.82 3.90 19.04
CA VAL A 52 -36.80 3.59 20.46
C VAL A 52 -35.64 2.69 20.81
N HIS A 53 -34.89 3.06 21.86
CA HIS A 53 -33.79 2.28 22.44
C HIS A 53 -34.33 1.05 23.20
N GLN A 54 -33.68 -0.08 22.95
CA GLN A 54 -33.57 -1.17 23.96
C GLN A 54 -32.08 -1.44 24.19
N GLU A 55 -31.61 -0.96 25.35
CA GLU A 55 -30.27 -1.26 25.86
C GLU A 55 -30.19 -2.70 26.36
N LYS A 56 -29.22 -3.47 25.86
CA LYS A 56 -28.66 -4.62 26.57
C LYS A 56 -27.19 -4.34 26.87
N ARG A 57 -26.95 -3.96 28.13
CA ARG A 57 -25.60 -3.89 28.71
C ARG A 57 -25.01 -5.29 28.79
N LEU A 58 -23.90 -5.52 28.13
CA LEU A 58 -22.96 -6.58 28.48
C LEU A 58 -21.72 -5.92 29.09
N ARG A 59 -21.53 -6.23 30.39
CA ARG A 59 -20.32 -5.87 31.13
C ARG A 59 -19.17 -6.67 30.56
N CYS A 60 -18.11 -6.00 30.13
CA CYS A 60 -16.78 -6.57 29.97
C CYS A 60 -15.91 -6.04 31.11
N SER A 61 -15.42 -6.97 31.91
CA SER A 61 -14.55 -6.77 33.04
C SER A 61 -13.17 -6.28 32.57
N SER A 62 -12.72 -5.24 33.25
CA SER A 62 -11.35 -4.71 33.21
C SER A 62 -10.36 -5.71 33.77
N GLU A 63 -9.30 -6.03 33.05
CA GLU A 63 -7.98 -6.40 33.57
C GLU A 63 -6.99 -6.37 32.40
N THR A 64 -6.17 -5.33 32.35
CA THR A 64 -4.75 -5.28 31.94
C THR A 64 -4.28 -3.83 31.88
N GLU A 65 -4.10 -3.24 33.04
CA GLU A 65 -3.06 -2.24 33.27
C GLU A 65 -1.87 -3.02 33.82
N ASP A 66 -0.71 -2.80 33.19
CA ASP A 66 0.65 -2.96 33.68
C ASP A 66 1.55 -3.54 32.59
N VAL A 67 2.14 -2.71 31.77
CA VAL A 67 3.55 -2.73 31.28
C VAL A 67 3.84 -1.40 30.56
N ILE A 68 3.87 -0.31 31.30
CA ILE A 68 4.62 0.88 30.88
C ILE A 68 5.25 1.44 32.15
N ASN A 69 6.45 0.98 32.46
CA ASN A 69 7.44 1.75 33.22
C ASN A 69 8.69 0.90 33.44
N SER A 70 9.67 1.03 32.57
CA SER A 70 11.07 0.79 32.92
C SER A 70 11.96 1.18 31.73
N CYS A 71 12.33 2.43 31.62
CA CYS A 71 13.66 2.84 31.23
C CYS A 71 13.81 4.38 31.26
N VAL A 72 13.91 4.91 32.47
CA VAL A 72 14.55 6.21 32.70
C VAL A 72 15.41 6.06 33.93
N THR A 73 16.71 5.91 33.77
CA THR A 73 17.73 6.59 34.57
C THR A 73 19.12 6.28 34.06
N SER A 74 19.86 7.39 33.91
CA SER A 74 21.32 7.53 34.05
C SER A 74 22.20 7.19 32.84
N ALA A 75 22.73 8.23 32.17
CA ALA A 75 24.07 8.73 32.51
C ALA A 75 24.36 9.98 31.66
N ALA A 76 24.74 11.04 32.32
CA ALA A 76 25.38 12.22 31.73
C ALA A 76 26.75 11.81 31.18
N GLY A 77 26.85 11.73 29.85
CA GLY A 77 28.08 11.59 29.10
C GLY A 77 28.08 12.68 28.03
N SER A 78 28.93 13.71 28.21
CA SER A 78 29.24 14.70 27.20
C SER A 78 29.89 14.02 26.00
N GLY A 79 29.11 13.67 25.00
CA GLY A 79 29.54 13.19 23.72
C GLY A 79 28.80 14.00 22.65
N ASN A 80 29.54 14.54 21.69
CA ASN A 80 29.08 15.25 20.52
C ASN A 80 27.87 14.51 19.92
N LYS A 81 26.65 15.00 20.12
CA LYS A 81 25.45 14.50 19.46
C LYS A 81 25.55 14.92 18.00
N THR A 82 26.02 14.05 17.14
CA THR A 82 25.66 14.13 15.72
C THR A 82 24.14 14.14 15.66
N VAL A 83 23.55 15.22 15.14
CA VAL A 83 22.12 15.34 14.87
C VAL A 83 21.80 14.23 13.88
N ARG A 84 21.24 13.12 14.37
CA ARG A 84 20.70 12.08 13.49
C ARG A 84 19.54 12.71 12.75
N ASP A 85 19.55 12.60 11.43
CA ASP A 85 18.45 13.02 10.58
C ASP A 85 17.25 12.12 10.95
N GLU A 86 16.31 12.65 11.75
CA GLU A 86 15.13 11.88 12.18
C GLU A 86 14.27 11.63 10.94
N CYS A 87 14.07 10.36 10.59
CA CYS A 87 13.19 9.96 9.48
C CYS A 87 11.76 10.44 9.75
N ARG A 88 11.27 11.34 8.91
CA ARG A 88 9.94 11.92 8.99
C ARG A 88 8.98 11.11 8.14
N PHE A 89 7.83 10.70 8.70
CA PHE A 89 6.83 9.93 8.00
C PHE A 89 5.41 10.21 8.52
N GLY A 90 4.40 9.86 7.74
CA GLY A 90 3.00 9.86 8.14
C GLY A 90 2.28 8.62 7.63
N ILE A 91 1.32 8.14 8.41
CA ILE A 91 0.55 6.92 8.11
C ILE A 91 -0.94 7.23 8.28
N THR A 92 -1.74 6.74 7.35
CA THR A 92 -3.20 6.70 7.50
C THR A 92 -3.72 5.39 6.95
N THR A 93 -4.56 4.70 7.73
CA THR A 93 -5.26 3.49 7.33
C THR A 93 -6.74 3.63 7.66
N VAL A 94 -7.61 3.31 6.72
CA VAL A 94 -9.07 3.35 6.92
C VAL A 94 -9.74 2.16 6.25
N CYS A 95 -10.76 1.61 6.92
CA CYS A 95 -11.56 0.52 6.38
C CYS A 95 -12.35 0.93 5.11
N GLY A 96 -12.64 2.22 4.94
CA GLY A 96 -13.40 2.72 3.80
C GLY A 96 -14.83 2.19 3.79
N ARG A 97 -15.23 1.61 2.64
CA ARG A 97 -16.57 1.04 2.43
C ARG A 97 -16.62 -0.47 2.59
N ARG A 98 -15.48 -1.10 2.85
CA ARG A 98 -15.42 -2.53 3.16
C ARG A 98 -16.01 -2.81 4.53
N ARG A 99 -16.40 -4.05 4.77
CA ARG A 99 -16.91 -4.51 6.05
C ARG A 99 -15.80 -4.69 7.07
N ASP A 100 -14.68 -5.21 6.61
CA ASP A 100 -13.54 -5.60 7.43
C ASP A 100 -12.28 -4.83 6.98
N MET A 101 -11.35 -4.60 7.89
CA MET A 101 -10.04 -4.01 7.60
C MET A 101 -9.04 -5.14 7.40
N GLU A 102 -8.59 -5.33 6.17
CA GLU A 102 -7.65 -6.39 5.80
C GLU A 102 -6.25 -5.84 5.50
N ASP A 103 -6.11 -4.51 5.34
CA ASP A 103 -4.81 -3.85 5.19
C ASP A 103 -4.02 -3.80 6.49
N ALA A 104 -2.71 -3.90 6.37
CA ALA A 104 -1.76 -3.68 7.47
C ALA A 104 -0.57 -2.82 7.03
N VAL A 105 0.01 -2.08 7.98
CA VAL A 105 1.16 -1.19 7.73
C VAL A 105 2.24 -1.41 8.78
N ALA A 106 3.49 -1.51 8.35
CA ALA A 106 4.66 -1.53 9.21
C ALA A 106 5.60 -0.37 8.89
N VAL A 107 5.99 0.40 9.92
CA VAL A 107 6.98 1.47 9.79
C VAL A 107 7.99 1.35 10.92
N LYS A 108 9.26 1.23 10.55
CA LYS A 108 10.40 1.14 11.45
C LYS A 108 11.48 2.13 10.96
N PRO A 109 11.46 3.39 11.42
CA PRO A 109 12.34 4.44 10.90
C PRO A 109 13.84 4.18 11.08
N SER A 110 14.19 3.36 12.06
CA SER A 110 15.56 2.96 12.39
C SER A 110 15.59 1.48 12.75
N PHE A 111 15.31 0.60 11.75
CA PHE A 111 15.16 -0.83 12.04
C PHE A 111 16.52 -1.54 12.16
N THR A 112 17.55 -1.06 11.46
CA THR A 112 18.94 -1.45 11.67
C THR A 112 19.86 -0.30 11.26
N GLY A 113 20.70 0.21 12.19
CA GLY A 113 21.53 1.38 11.93
C GLY A 113 20.73 2.60 11.48
N ASP A 114 21.10 3.14 10.32
CA ASP A 114 20.46 4.30 9.69
C ASP A 114 19.45 3.90 8.58
N LEU A 115 19.02 2.62 8.57
CA LEU A 115 18.05 2.12 7.61
C LEU A 115 16.61 2.32 8.10
N GLY A 116 15.76 2.89 7.26
CA GLY A 116 14.32 2.95 7.47
C GLY A 116 13.59 1.84 6.72
N PHE A 117 12.60 1.22 7.34
CA PHE A 117 11.74 0.20 6.74
C PHE A 117 10.29 0.67 6.73
N TYR A 118 9.62 0.58 5.58
CA TYR A 118 8.25 0.99 5.36
C TYR A 118 7.54 -0.08 4.52
N GLY A 119 6.43 -0.62 5.02
CA GLY A 119 5.67 -1.68 4.33
C GLY A 119 4.17 -1.42 4.36
N VAL A 120 3.49 -1.68 3.26
CA VAL A 120 2.03 -1.73 3.14
C VAL A 120 1.66 -3.12 2.63
N TYR A 121 0.69 -3.74 3.28
CA TYR A 121 0.22 -5.10 3.06
C TYR A 121 -1.30 -5.05 2.92
N ASP A 122 -1.80 -5.34 1.73
CA ASP A 122 -3.22 -5.41 1.41
C ASP A 122 -3.65 -6.87 1.46
N GLY A 123 -4.40 -7.21 2.51
CA GLY A 123 -4.84 -8.57 2.77
C GLY A 123 -6.13 -8.93 2.03
N HIS A 124 -6.24 -10.17 1.61
CA HIS A 124 -7.45 -10.69 1.01
C HIS A 124 -7.82 -12.06 1.55
N GLY A 125 -9.12 -12.36 1.54
CA GLY A 125 -9.67 -13.55 2.17
C GLY A 125 -9.75 -13.47 3.69
N CYS A 126 -8.76 -12.86 4.33
CA CYS A 126 -8.70 -12.48 5.74
C CYS A 126 -7.47 -11.59 6.00
N SER A 127 -7.47 -10.83 7.10
CA SER A 127 -6.36 -9.93 7.46
C SER A 127 -5.10 -10.62 8.00
N HIS A 128 -5.16 -11.91 8.38
CA HIS A 128 -4.10 -12.52 9.19
C HIS A 128 -2.74 -12.62 8.46
N VAL A 129 -2.72 -12.83 7.13
CA VAL A 129 -1.47 -12.84 6.35
C VAL A 129 -0.87 -11.44 6.31
N ALA A 130 -1.66 -10.40 6.03
CA ALA A 130 -1.21 -9.01 6.08
C ALA A 130 -0.67 -8.63 7.47
N MET A 131 -1.36 -9.03 8.53
CA MET A 131 -0.90 -8.83 9.91
C MET A 131 0.40 -9.56 10.21
N LYS A 132 0.56 -10.80 9.74
CA LYS A 132 1.81 -11.56 9.88
C LYS A 132 2.97 -10.87 9.14
N CYS A 133 2.72 -10.38 7.91
CA CYS A 133 3.70 -9.59 7.16
C CYS A 133 4.11 -8.32 7.92
N LYS A 134 3.15 -7.57 8.46
CA LYS A 134 3.41 -6.40 9.30
C LYS A 134 4.33 -6.70 10.48
N ASP A 135 4.08 -7.81 11.16
CA ASP A 135 4.79 -8.16 12.39
C ASP A 135 6.17 -8.76 12.12
N ARG A 136 6.36 -9.46 10.97
CA ARG A 136 7.54 -10.29 10.73
C ARG A 136 8.45 -9.82 9.60
N MET A 137 7.92 -9.21 8.53
CA MET A 137 8.71 -8.90 7.35
C MET A 137 9.96 -8.06 7.67
N HIS A 138 9.81 -7.03 8.49
CA HIS A 138 10.93 -6.17 8.87
C HIS A 138 12.01 -6.92 9.68
N GLU A 139 11.65 -7.89 10.50
CA GLU A 139 12.59 -8.72 11.24
C GLU A 139 13.36 -9.66 10.30
N ILE A 140 12.63 -10.27 9.35
CA ILE A 140 13.24 -11.15 8.34
C ILE A 140 14.24 -10.36 7.47
N VAL A 141 13.84 -9.17 6.98
CA VAL A 141 14.75 -8.31 6.20
C VAL A 141 15.97 -7.91 7.01
N LYS A 142 15.80 -7.60 8.30
CA LYS A 142 16.92 -7.29 9.19
C LYS A 142 17.89 -8.47 9.29
N ASP A 143 17.37 -9.66 9.55
CA ASP A 143 18.19 -10.88 9.65
C ASP A 143 18.94 -11.12 8.35
N GLU A 144 18.29 -10.99 7.18
CA GLU A 144 18.93 -11.19 5.87
C GLU A 144 20.01 -10.13 5.59
N VAL A 145 19.80 -8.86 5.98
CA VAL A 145 20.80 -7.79 5.86
C VAL A 145 22.00 -8.06 6.76
N GLU A 146 21.77 -8.45 8.02
CA GLU A 146 22.85 -8.69 9.00
C GLU A 146 23.66 -9.96 8.66
N ASN A 147 23.04 -10.95 8.02
CA ASN A 147 23.69 -12.21 7.64
C ASN A 147 24.35 -12.21 6.25
N ALA A 148 24.14 -11.19 5.42
CA ALA A 148 24.61 -11.19 4.02
C ALA A 148 26.14 -11.06 3.85
N GLY A 149 26.89 -10.63 4.86
CA GLY A 149 28.35 -10.57 4.85
C GLY A 149 28.94 -9.67 3.74
N GLU A 150 30.09 -10.07 3.19
CA GLU A 150 30.83 -9.26 2.18
C GLU A 150 30.19 -9.25 0.79
N SER A 151 29.30 -10.21 0.47
CA SER A 151 28.62 -10.31 -0.82
C SER A 151 27.20 -9.77 -0.79
N PHE A 152 26.98 -8.66 -0.09
CA PHE A 152 25.65 -8.08 0.08
C PHE A 152 25.07 -7.56 -1.25
N ASP A 153 23.91 -8.10 -1.64
CA ASP A 153 23.09 -7.63 -2.77
C ASP A 153 21.63 -7.45 -2.33
N TRP A 154 21.06 -6.27 -2.59
CA TRP A 154 19.67 -5.97 -2.25
C TRP A 154 18.67 -6.87 -2.98
N ASN A 155 18.93 -7.23 -4.25
CA ASN A 155 18.01 -8.07 -5.01
C ASN A 155 17.89 -9.47 -4.37
N GLU A 156 19.03 -10.08 -4.07
CA GLU A 156 19.05 -11.39 -3.40
C GLU A 156 18.48 -11.33 -1.99
N THR A 157 18.84 -10.29 -1.22
CA THR A 157 18.37 -10.10 0.16
C THR A 157 16.86 -9.97 0.24
N MET A 158 16.26 -9.13 -0.62
CA MET A 158 14.82 -8.95 -0.64
C MET A 158 14.09 -10.18 -1.19
N ALA A 159 14.61 -10.82 -2.24
CA ALA A 159 14.03 -12.06 -2.77
C ALA A 159 13.98 -13.17 -1.71
N ARG A 160 15.08 -13.37 -0.96
CA ARG A 160 15.12 -14.33 0.16
C ARG A 160 14.15 -13.96 1.26
N SER A 161 14.03 -12.67 1.58
CA SER A 161 13.12 -12.18 2.62
C SER A 161 11.66 -12.50 2.29
N PHE A 162 11.23 -12.26 1.05
CA PHE A 162 9.86 -12.58 0.61
C PHE A 162 9.60 -14.08 0.58
N SER A 163 10.54 -14.87 0.07
CA SER A 163 10.43 -16.34 0.08
C SER A 163 10.33 -16.89 1.50
N ARG A 164 11.13 -16.34 2.44
CA ARG A 164 11.09 -16.72 3.85
C ARG A 164 9.79 -16.32 4.52
N MET A 165 9.25 -15.12 4.21
CA MET A 165 7.96 -14.67 4.72
C MET A 165 6.81 -15.57 4.26
N ASP A 166 6.78 -15.92 2.98
CA ASP A 166 5.78 -16.82 2.40
C ASP A 166 5.83 -18.21 3.06
N LYS A 167 7.03 -18.72 3.31
CA LYS A 167 7.21 -19.98 4.03
C LYS A 167 6.71 -19.87 5.48
N GLU A 168 7.03 -18.81 6.22
CA GLU A 168 6.55 -18.60 7.59
C GLU A 168 5.01 -18.52 7.67
N VAL A 169 4.36 -17.96 6.65
CA VAL A 169 2.89 -17.91 6.55
C VAL A 169 2.32 -19.31 6.33
N THR A 170 2.92 -20.10 5.45
CA THR A 170 2.49 -21.47 5.16
C THR A 170 2.63 -22.39 6.38
N GLU A 171 3.79 -22.36 7.04
CA GLU A 171 4.06 -23.20 8.23
C GLU A 171 3.16 -22.83 9.41
N TRP A 172 2.82 -21.54 9.54
CA TRP A 172 1.92 -21.05 10.60
C TRP A 172 0.48 -21.54 10.42
N SER A 173 -0.02 -21.62 9.18
CA SER A 173 -1.36 -22.12 8.90
C SER A 173 -1.53 -23.61 9.25
N GLU A 174 -0.43 -24.36 9.35
CA GLU A 174 -0.43 -25.77 9.70
C GLU A 174 -0.39 -26.06 11.22
N GLY A 175 0.01 -25.08 12.06
CA GLY A 175 0.41 -25.34 13.44
C GLY A 175 -0.44 -24.70 14.55
N ASP A 176 -1.04 -23.57 14.37
CA ASP A 176 -1.68 -22.78 15.44
C ASP A 176 -3.16 -22.49 15.18
N SER A 177 -4.01 -22.82 16.16
CA SER A 177 -5.40 -22.38 16.16
C SER A 177 -5.47 -20.87 16.31
N VAL A 178 -5.71 -20.15 15.19
CA VAL A 178 -5.91 -18.70 15.18
C VAL A 178 -7.30 -18.39 15.71
N SER A 179 -7.40 -18.19 16.99
CA SER A 179 -8.63 -17.74 17.62
C SER A 179 -9.03 -16.35 17.10
N ASN A 180 -10.22 -16.21 16.53
CA ASN A 180 -10.87 -15.02 15.99
C ASN A 180 -10.55 -14.62 14.54
N CYS A 181 -10.08 -15.50 13.70
CA CYS A 181 -9.93 -15.25 12.26
C CYS A 181 -11.21 -15.66 11.51
N ARG A 182 -11.69 -14.79 10.60
CA ARG A 182 -12.87 -15.08 9.77
C ARG A 182 -12.70 -16.32 8.89
N CYS A 183 -11.46 -16.65 8.49
CA CYS A 183 -11.15 -17.83 7.70
C CYS A 183 -11.41 -19.15 8.44
N GLU A 184 -11.37 -19.19 9.79
CA GLU A 184 -11.71 -20.37 10.58
C GLU A 184 -13.15 -20.85 10.34
N LEU A 185 -14.03 -19.94 9.92
CA LEU A 185 -15.43 -20.28 9.62
C LEU A 185 -15.61 -20.86 8.20
N GLN A 186 -14.60 -20.78 7.33
CA GLN A 186 -14.73 -21.10 5.91
C GLN A 186 -13.77 -22.18 5.41
N THR A 187 -12.56 -22.27 5.96
CA THR A 187 -11.57 -23.29 5.58
C THR A 187 -10.67 -23.65 6.76
N PRO A 188 -10.45 -24.94 7.07
CA PRO A 188 -9.61 -25.32 8.20
C PRO A 188 -8.11 -25.03 8.01
N GLN A 189 -7.66 -24.62 6.82
CA GLN A 189 -6.25 -24.54 6.47
C GLN A 189 -5.78 -23.15 6.02
N CYS A 190 -6.64 -22.14 5.95
CA CYS A 190 -6.29 -20.76 5.50
C CYS A 190 -5.55 -20.68 4.15
N ASP A 191 -5.59 -21.72 3.31
CA ASP A 191 -4.87 -21.79 2.03
C ASP A 191 -5.31 -20.74 1.00
N ALA A 192 -6.50 -20.15 1.21
CA ALA A 192 -7.12 -19.16 0.35
C ALA A 192 -6.98 -17.73 0.92
N VAL A 193 -5.99 -17.49 1.75
CA VAL A 193 -5.71 -16.17 2.31
C VAL A 193 -4.32 -15.73 1.91
N GLY A 194 -4.23 -14.50 1.46
CA GLY A 194 -2.99 -13.91 1.03
C GLY A 194 -2.90 -12.42 1.34
N SER A 195 -1.80 -11.83 0.94
CA SER A 195 -1.56 -10.41 1.05
C SER A 195 -0.60 -9.93 -0.04
N THR A 196 -0.84 -8.73 -0.57
CA THR A 196 0.21 -7.99 -1.24
C THR A 196 1.32 -7.64 -0.26
N ALA A 197 2.47 -7.26 -0.77
CA ALA A 197 3.52 -6.64 0.02
C ALA A 197 4.29 -5.62 -0.83
N VAL A 198 4.13 -4.33 -0.56
CA VAL A 198 5.03 -3.29 -1.06
C VAL A 198 5.88 -2.79 0.09
N VAL A 199 7.20 -2.98 -0.04
CA VAL A 199 8.19 -2.66 1.01
C VAL A 199 9.22 -1.71 0.44
N ALA A 200 9.52 -0.64 1.17
CA ALA A 200 10.64 0.25 0.90
C ALA A 200 11.66 0.19 2.03
N VAL A 201 12.92 -0.06 1.70
CA VAL A 201 14.07 0.15 2.58
C VAL A 201 14.78 1.40 2.13
N VAL A 202 14.85 2.40 3.01
CA VAL A 202 15.50 3.68 2.74
C VAL A 202 16.84 3.71 3.47
N THR A 203 17.91 3.84 2.71
CA THR A 203 19.28 4.00 3.22
C THR A 203 19.74 5.44 3.04
N PRO A 204 20.91 5.85 3.55
CA PRO A 204 21.49 7.16 3.23
C PRO A 204 21.72 7.38 1.73
N GLU A 205 22.04 6.33 0.95
CA GLU A 205 22.40 6.43 -0.47
C GLU A 205 21.33 5.89 -1.41
N LYS A 206 20.46 4.97 -0.97
CA LYS A 206 19.56 4.23 -1.84
C LYS A 206 18.14 4.15 -1.30
N ILE A 207 17.21 3.97 -2.23
CA ILE A 207 15.84 3.55 -1.96
C ILE A 207 15.67 2.18 -2.63
N VAL A 208 15.37 1.17 -1.85
CA VAL A 208 15.12 -0.20 -2.32
C VAL A 208 13.63 -0.48 -2.16
N VAL A 209 12.94 -0.67 -3.26
CA VAL A 209 11.51 -1.03 -3.27
C VAL A 209 11.36 -2.46 -3.76
N SER A 210 10.62 -3.26 -2.99
CA SER A 210 10.27 -4.64 -3.35
C SER A 210 8.74 -4.75 -3.34
N ASN A 211 8.18 -5.16 -4.46
CA ASN A 211 6.73 -5.27 -4.63
C ASN A 211 6.30 -6.68 -5.03
N CYS A 212 5.28 -7.19 -4.36
CA CYS A 212 4.58 -8.43 -4.68
C CYS A 212 3.08 -8.16 -4.55
N GLY A 213 2.36 -8.07 -5.66
CA GLY A 213 0.95 -7.70 -5.74
C GLY A 213 0.71 -6.35 -6.44
N ASP A 214 -0.44 -5.75 -6.20
CA ASP A 214 -0.92 -4.53 -6.86
C ASP A 214 -1.00 -3.29 -5.94
N SER A 215 -0.46 -3.39 -4.73
CA SER A 215 -0.01 -2.23 -3.98
C SER A 215 1.16 -1.56 -4.70
N ARG A 216 1.41 -0.27 -4.47
CA ARG A 216 2.41 0.47 -5.26
C ARG A 216 3.21 1.46 -4.42
N ALA A 217 4.47 1.67 -4.83
CA ALA A 217 5.35 2.71 -4.32
C ALA A 217 5.69 3.72 -5.41
N VAL A 218 5.60 5.02 -5.09
CA VAL A 218 5.88 6.14 -6.00
C VAL A 218 6.82 7.13 -5.32
N LEU A 219 7.92 7.46 -6.00
CA LEU A 219 8.86 8.50 -5.59
C LEU A 219 8.45 9.83 -6.21
N CYS A 220 8.39 10.87 -5.39
CA CYS A 220 8.31 12.26 -5.85
C CYS A 220 9.73 12.85 -5.88
N ARG A 221 10.24 13.13 -7.08
CA ARG A 221 11.57 13.71 -7.31
C ARG A 221 11.42 14.96 -8.17
N ASN A 222 11.79 16.11 -7.62
CA ASN A 222 11.68 17.41 -8.30
C ASN A 222 10.27 17.66 -8.91
N GLY A 223 9.22 17.29 -8.18
CA GLY A 223 7.83 17.42 -8.60
C GLY A 223 7.36 16.38 -9.65
N VAL A 224 8.23 15.46 -10.06
CA VAL A 224 7.89 14.38 -10.99
C VAL A 224 7.56 13.11 -10.21
N ALA A 225 6.45 12.46 -10.56
CA ALA A 225 6.08 11.18 -10.02
C ALA A 225 6.81 10.05 -10.75
N ILE A 226 7.63 9.29 -10.04
CA ILE A 226 8.42 8.17 -10.56
C ILE A 226 7.91 6.90 -9.89
N PRO A 227 7.20 6.00 -10.62
CA PRO A 227 6.82 4.71 -10.04
C PRO A 227 8.07 3.88 -9.76
N LEU A 228 8.20 3.38 -8.53
CA LEU A 228 9.27 2.47 -8.11
C LEU A 228 8.82 1.01 -8.07
N SER A 229 7.58 0.74 -8.38
CA SER A 229 7.02 -0.59 -8.56
C SER A 229 6.00 -0.60 -9.68
N THR A 230 5.74 -1.77 -10.23
CA THR A 230 4.70 -2.03 -11.23
C THR A 230 3.72 -3.04 -10.65
N ASP A 231 2.43 -2.79 -10.82
CA ASP A 231 1.37 -3.66 -10.30
C ASP A 231 1.41 -5.03 -10.97
N HIS A 232 1.27 -6.07 -10.19
CA HIS A 232 1.19 -7.45 -10.67
C HIS A 232 -0.26 -7.84 -10.98
N LYS A 233 -0.75 -7.32 -12.12
CA LYS A 233 -2.08 -7.73 -12.62
C LYS A 233 -1.97 -8.98 -13.50
N PRO A 234 -2.95 -9.92 -13.45
CA PRO A 234 -2.88 -11.19 -14.17
C PRO A 234 -2.77 -11.06 -15.70
N ASP A 235 -3.23 -9.95 -16.27
CA ASP A 235 -3.19 -9.66 -17.71
C ASP A 235 -1.99 -8.80 -18.13
N ARG A 236 -1.07 -8.48 -17.23
CA ARG A 236 0.24 -7.93 -17.57
C ARG A 236 0.96 -8.97 -18.45
N PRO A 237 1.47 -8.59 -19.64
CA PRO A 237 1.90 -9.58 -20.65
C PRO A 237 2.89 -10.64 -20.16
N ASP A 238 3.84 -10.26 -19.32
CA ASP A 238 4.83 -11.17 -18.73
C ASP A 238 4.22 -12.09 -17.65
N GLU A 239 3.32 -11.56 -16.81
CA GLU A 239 2.62 -12.34 -15.80
C GLU A 239 1.63 -13.32 -16.44
N LEU A 240 0.89 -12.87 -17.48
CA LEU A 240 0.02 -13.75 -18.26
C LEU A 240 0.79 -14.93 -18.86
N ALA A 241 1.90 -14.65 -19.53
CA ALA A 241 2.76 -15.68 -20.11
C ALA A 241 3.25 -16.68 -19.04
N ARG A 242 3.73 -16.17 -17.89
CA ARG A 242 4.18 -17.00 -16.76
C ARG A 242 3.08 -17.92 -16.23
N ILE A 243 1.86 -17.36 -16.05
CA ILE A 243 0.70 -18.13 -15.56
C ILE A 243 0.32 -19.23 -16.55
N GLU A 244 0.29 -18.91 -17.86
CA GLU A 244 -0.06 -19.88 -18.91
C GLU A 244 1.02 -20.97 -19.07
N GLU A 245 2.32 -20.61 -19.01
CA GLU A 245 3.43 -21.56 -19.02
C GLU A 245 3.39 -22.52 -17.82
N ALA A 246 2.94 -22.03 -16.66
CA ALA A 246 2.71 -22.88 -15.49
C ALA A 246 1.47 -23.80 -15.62
N GLY A 247 0.68 -23.67 -16.71
CA GLY A 247 -0.54 -24.45 -16.96
C GLY A 247 -1.81 -23.80 -16.39
N GLY A 248 -1.73 -22.56 -15.89
CA GLY A 248 -2.85 -21.77 -15.39
C GLY A 248 -3.63 -21.09 -16.51
N ARG A 249 -4.61 -20.30 -16.11
CA ARG A 249 -5.42 -19.48 -17.03
C ARG A 249 -5.81 -18.19 -16.37
N VAL A 250 -5.90 -17.10 -17.16
CA VAL A 250 -6.51 -15.84 -16.74
C VAL A 250 -7.93 -15.78 -17.29
N ILE A 251 -8.90 -15.55 -16.41
CA ILE A 251 -10.33 -15.47 -16.74
C ILE A 251 -10.77 -14.02 -16.47
N TYR A 252 -11.45 -13.43 -17.44
CA TYR A 252 -11.94 -12.06 -17.36
C TYR A 252 -13.37 -12.06 -16.82
N TRP A 253 -13.50 -11.70 -15.54
CA TRP A 253 -14.75 -11.52 -14.85
C TRP A 253 -14.60 -10.38 -13.86
N ASP A 254 -15.14 -9.21 -14.18
CA ASP A 254 -14.91 -7.99 -13.40
C ASP A 254 -13.39 -7.74 -13.17
N GLY A 255 -12.67 -7.68 -14.30
CA GLY A 255 -11.20 -7.65 -14.38
C GLY A 255 -10.55 -9.00 -14.68
N ALA A 256 -9.25 -8.97 -14.89
CA ALA A 256 -8.44 -10.16 -15.11
C ALA A 256 -8.19 -10.90 -13.79
N ARG A 257 -8.44 -12.23 -13.74
CA ARG A 257 -8.27 -13.04 -12.53
C ARG A 257 -7.56 -14.34 -12.82
N VAL A 258 -6.59 -14.70 -11.99
CA VAL A 258 -5.95 -16.02 -12.00
C VAL A 258 -7.01 -17.07 -11.67
N LEU A 259 -7.24 -18.03 -12.58
CA LEU A 259 -8.28 -19.05 -12.51
C LEU A 259 -9.70 -18.50 -12.24
N GLY A 260 -9.95 -17.23 -12.52
CA GLY A 260 -11.21 -16.54 -12.22
C GLY A 260 -11.41 -16.18 -10.74
N VAL A 261 -10.38 -16.30 -9.92
CA VAL A 261 -10.44 -16.09 -8.47
C VAL A 261 -9.72 -14.80 -8.05
N LEU A 262 -8.41 -14.73 -8.18
CA LEU A 262 -7.57 -13.66 -7.64
C LEU A 262 -7.25 -12.60 -8.70
N ALA A 263 -7.43 -11.33 -8.36
CA ALA A 263 -7.23 -10.18 -9.26
C ALA A 263 -5.76 -9.71 -9.36
N MET A 264 -4.83 -10.39 -8.70
CA MET A 264 -3.39 -10.16 -8.77
C MET A 264 -2.65 -11.44 -9.12
N SER A 265 -1.45 -11.33 -9.73
CA SER A 265 -0.65 -12.48 -10.17
C SER A 265 0.46 -12.85 -9.20
N ARG A 266 0.73 -12.00 -8.19
CA ARG A 266 1.69 -12.25 -7.12
C ARG A 266 1.12 -11.86 -5.77
N ALA A 267 1.38 -12.69 -4.76
CA ALA A 267 0.99 -12.47 -3.37
C ALA A 267 1.82 -13.35 -2.44
N ILE A 268 1.87 -12.98 -1.16
CA ILE A 268 2.35 -13.84 -0.07
C ILE A 268 1.16 -14.64 0.43
N GLY A 269 1.33 -15.94 0.64
CA GLY A 269 0.25 -16.87 0.96
C GLY A 269 -0.39 -17.47 -0.28
N ASP A 270 -1.71 -17.51 -0.37
CA ASP A 270 -2.49 -18.07 -1.49
C ASP A 270 -2.02 -19.44 -1.96
N ASN A 271 -1.72 -20.33 -1.02
CA ASN A 271 -1.09 -21.64 -1.30
C ASN A 271 -1.88 -22.48 -2.30
N TYR A 272 -3.22 -22.36 -2.31
CA TYR A 272 -4.08 -23.07 -3.25
C TYR A 272 -4.00 -22.59 -4.70
N LEU A 273 -3.42 -21.37 -4.93
CA LEU A 273 -3.20 -20.82 -6.28
C LEU A 273 -1.77 -20.99 -6.78
N LYS A 274 -0.89 -21.60 -6.00
CA LYS A 274 0.46 -21.92 -6.47
C LYS A 274 0.42 -23.08 -7.49
N PRO A 275 1.20 -23.07 -8.56
CA PRO A 275 2.30 -22.14 -8.87
C PRO A 275 1.91 -20.90 -9.70
N TYR A 276 0.64 -20.61 -9.87
CA TYR A 276 0.16 -19.51 -10.72
C TYR A 276 0.33 -18.14 -10.06
N VAL A 277 0.06 -18.06 -8.76
CA VAL A 277 0.37 -16.90 -7.91
C VAL A 277 1.66 -17.20 -7.16
N ILE A 278 2.63 -16.29 -7.24
CA ILE A 278 3.97 -16.48 -6.67
C ILE A 278 4.32 -15.34 -5.68
N PRO A 279 5.14 -15.63 -4.66
CA PRO A 279 5.55 -14.62 -3.68
C PRO A 279 6.81 -13.84 -4.09
N GLU A 280 7.37 -14.09 -5.27
CA GLU A 280 8.60 -13.45 -5.74
C GLU A 280 8.39 -11.97 -6.01
N PRO A 281 9.12 -11.05 -5.33
CA PRO A 281 8.96 -9.63 -5.55
C PRO A 281 9.67 -9.16 -6.81
N GLU A 282 9.16 -8.09 -7.44
CA GLU A 282 9.96 -7.24 -8.31
C GLU A 282 10.70 -6.21 -7.44
N ILE A 283 12.00 -6.04 -7.69
CA ILE A 283 12.88 -5.23 -6.86
C ILE A 283 13.47 -4.10 -7.69
N THR A 284 13.31 -2.88 -7.19
CA THR A 284 13.87 -1.67 -7.79
C THR A 284 14.84 -1.02 -6.81
N VAL A 285 16.09 -0.84 -7.23
CA VAL A 285 17.12 -0.15 -6.46
C VAL A 285 17.41 1.19 -7.11
N THR A 286 17.16 2.29 -6.39
CA THR A 286 17.30 3.66 -6.89
C THR A 286 18.27 4.43 -6.02
N GLU A 287 19.24 5.11 -6.63
CA GLU A 287 20.15 6.02 -5.92
C GLU A 287 19.38 7.25 -5.44
N ARG A 288 19.62 7.65 -4.17
CA ARG A 288 19.04 8.86 -3.61
C ARG A 288 19.74 10.11 -4.13
N THR A 289 18.94 11.12 -4.43
CA THR A 289 19.44 12.43 -4.88
C THR A 289 18.96 13.54 -3.96
N ALA A 290 19.54 14.73 -4.10
CA ALA A 290 19.08 15.92 -3.38
C ALA A 290 17.69 16.41 -3.84
N GLU A 291 17.20 15.90 -4.98
CA GLU A 291 15.91 16.23 -5.56
C GLU A 291 14.78 15.34 -5.05
N ASP A 292 15.08 14.31 -4.24
CA ASP A 292 14.08 13.42 -3.64
C ASP A 292 13.27 14.18 -2.60
N GLU A 293 11.97 14.27 -2.82
CA GLU A 293 11.06 14.98 -1.94
C GLU A 293 10.36 14.03 -0.97
N CYS A 294 9.72 12.97 -1.48
CA CYS A 294 9.09 11.94 -0.66
C CYS A 294 8.88 10.64 -1.44
N ILE A 295 8.64 9.56 -0.70
CA ILE A 295 8.10 8.31 -1.25
C ILE A 295 6.71 8.06 -0.65
N ILE A 296 5.79 7.57 -1.48
CA ILE A 296 4.42 7.23 -1.13
C ILE A 296 4.24 5.74 -1.38
N LEU A 297 3.90 4.97 -0.34
CA LEU A 297 3.47 3.58 -0.46
C LEU A 297 1.98 3.51 -0.12
N ALA A 298 1.20 2.78 -0.92
CA ALA A 298 -0.22 2.60 -0.62
C ALA A 298 -0.78 1.30 -1.21
N SER A 299 -1.91 0.84 -0.64
CA SER A 299 -2.74 -0.22 -1.21
C SER A 299 -3.50 0.29 -2.44
N ASP A 300 -4.09 -0.63 -3.21
CA ASP A 300 -4.83 -0.33 -4.44
C ASP A 300 -6.06 0.56 -4.18
N GLY A 301 -6.61 0.55 -2.97
CA GLY A 301 -7.68 1.47 -2.57
C GLY A 301 -7.36 2.95 -2.77
N LEU A 302 -6.07 3.34 -2.79
CA LEU A 302 -5.62 4.66 -3.24
C LEU A 302 -5.44 4.67 -4.77
N TRP A 303 -4.66 3.73 -5.31
CA TRP A 303 -4.14 3.82 -6.66
C TRP A 303 -5.18 3.61 -7.76
N ASP A 304 -6.26 2.91 -7.47
CA ASP A 304 -7.39 2.70 -8.40
C ASP A 304 -8.13 4.01 -8.73
N VAL A 305 -8.05 5.00 -7.85
CA VAL A 305 -8.81 6.26 -7.98
C VAL A 305 -7.93 7.51 -7.97
N VAL A 306 -6.65 7.40 -7.62
CA VAL A 306 -5.70 8.53 -7.58
C VAL A 306 -4.47 8.19 -8.41
N SER A 307 -4.14 9.03 -9.40
CA SER A 307 -2.94 8.83 -10.21
C SER A 307 -1.66 9.19 -9.43
N ASN A 308 -0.52 8.66 -9.89
CA ASN A 308 0.79 8.92 -9.29
C ASN A 308 1.09 10.43 -9.20
N GLU A 309 0.77 11.19 -10.27
CA GLU A 309 1.02 12.64 -10.36
C GLU A 309 0.19 13.42 -9.34
N VAL A 310 -1.09 13.04 -9.19
CA VAL A 310 -1.98 13.67 -8.21
C VAL A 310 -1.50 13.36 -6.80
N ALA A 311 -1.11 12.12 -6.51
CA ALA A 311 -0.60 11.73 -5.20
C ALA A 311 0.68 12.51 -4.85
N CYS A 312 1.65 12.59 -5.77
CA CYS A 312 2.87 13.38 -5.57
C CYS A 312 2.58 14.87 -5.38
N SER A 313 1.65 15.44 -6.15
CA SER A 313 1.29 16.86 -6.02
C SER A 313 0.68 17.16 -4.65
N VAL A 314 -0.19 16.30 -4.14
CA VAL A 314 -0.80 16.42 -2.81
C VAL A 314 0.26 16.31 -1.71
N ALA A 315 1.12 15.28 -1.76
CA ALA A 315 2.18 15.09 -0.78
C ALA A 315 3.13 16.29 -0.76
N ARG A 316 3.58 16.74 -1.93
CA ARG A 316 4.46 17.90 -2.09
C ARG A 316 3.84 19.18 -1.52
N MET A 317 2.55 19.43 -1.78
CA MET A 317 1.83 20.58 -1.22
C MET A 317 1.88 20.56 0.31
N CYS A 318 1.60 19.44 0.96
CA CYS A 318 1.66 19.32 2.41
C CYS A 318 3.08 19.53 2.95
N LEU A 319 4.08 18.93 2.31
CA LEU A 319 5.47 19.00 2.72
C LEU A 319 6.09 20.38 2.55
N THR A 320 5.66 21.18 1.57
CA THR A 320 6.19 22.53 1.31
C THR A 320 5.46 23.64 2.08
N SER A 321 4.20 23.43 2.43
CA SER A 321 3.36 24.50 3.02
C SER A 321 3.69 24.83 4.47
N GLY A 322 4.45 24.01 5.19
CA GLY A 322 4.90 24.23 6.57
C GLY A 322 3.81 24.51 7.62
N LYS A 323 2.54 24.70 7.21
CA LYS A 323 1.34 24.82 8.05
C LYS A 323 0.13 24.27 7.29
N PRO A 324 -0.60 23.31 7.87
CA PRO A 324 -1.87 22.88 7.30
C PRO A 324 -2.86 24.04 7.31
N PRO A 325 -3.73 24.16 6.30
CA PRO A 325 -4.85 25.08 6.35
C PRO A 325 -5.70 24.77 7.60
N SER A 326 -5.91 25.78 8.44
CA SER A 326 -6.53 25.66 9.77
C SER A 326 -7.98 25.11 9.77
N HIS A 327 -8.62 24.98 8.61
CA HIS A 327 -9.99 24.50 8.44
C HIS A 327 -10.12 22.98 8.16
N LEU A 328 -9.02 22.24 8.10
CA LEU A 328 -9.05 20.78 7.96
C LEU A 328 -9.10 20.02 9.30
N ARG A 329 -9.11 20.71 10.43
CA ARG A 329 -9.31 20.12 11.74
C ARG A 329 -10.80 19.91 12.00
N THR A 330 -11.34 18.78 11.60
CA THR A 330 -12.67 18.35 12.07
C THR A 330 -12.51 17.52 13.35
N PRO A 331 -13.19 17.89 14.46
CA PRO A 331 -13.24 17.02 15.64
C PRO A 331 -14.16 15.83 15.33
N GLY A 332 -13.67 14.63 15.49
CA GLY A 332 -14.50 13.42 15.63
C GLY A 332 -14.57 12.46 14.46
N ASN A 333 -13.43 12.01 13.92
CA ASN A 333 -13.35 10.70 13.27
C ASN A 333 -12.12 10.00 13.83
N ASP A 334 -12.34 8.83 14.42
CA ASP A 334 -11.28 7.96 14.92
C ASP A 334 -10.40 7.48 13.75
N VAL A 335 -9.44 8.32 13.39
CA VAL A 335 -8.33 7.92 12.52
C VAL A 335 -7.32 7.28 13.45
N ASN A 336 -7.15 5.96 13.37
CA ASN A 336 -6.12 5.26 14.11
C ASN A 336 -4.75 5.74 13.67
N ILE A 337 -4.18 6.70 14.41
CA ILE A 337 -2.79 7.14 14.25
C ILE A 337 -1.95 6.13 15.05
N ALA A 338 -1.61 5.02 14.43
CA ALA A 338 -0.68 4.06 15.00
C ALA A 338 0.75 4.57 14.81
N GLY A 339 1.31 5.26 15.79
CA GLY A 339 2.68 5.73 15.68
C GLY A 339 3.27 6.16 17.00
N GLY A 340 3.98 5.27 17.66
CA GLY A 340 4.94 5.58 18.73
C GLY A 340 6.31 5.97 18.17
N GLY A 341 6.39 6.99 17.32
CA GLY A 341 7.62 7.56 16.77
C GLY A 341 7.30 8.97 16.29
N SER A 342 8.29 9.85 16.21
CA SER A 342 8.13 11.24 15.79
C SER A 342 7.55 11.33 14.38
N SER A 343 6.20 11.22 14.25
CA SER A 343 5.52 11.43 12.97
C SER A 343 5.57 12.92 12.66
N ASP A 344 6.03 13.27 11.46
CA ASP A 344 6.01 14.65 10.99
C ASP A 344 4.56 15.02 10.65
N MET A 345 4.10 16.16 11.18
CA MET A 345 2.76 16.69 10.91
C MET A 345 2.49 16.82 9.40
N ALA A 346 3.48 17.24 8.61
CA ALA A 346 3.32 17.41 7.17
C ALA A 346 3.13 16.08 6.42
N CYS A 347 3.86 15.03 6.82
CA CYS A 347 3.69 13.68 6.27
C CYS A 347 2.34 13.09 6.69
N SER A 348 1.93 13.32 7.94
CA SER A 348 0.62 12.88 8.44
C SER A 348 -0.52 13.58 7.71
N ASP A 349 -0.45 14.89 7.52
CA ASP A 349 -1.43 15.65 6.76
C ASP A 349 -1.51 15.16 5.30
N ALA A 350 -0.36 14.84 4.69
CA ALA A 350 -0.31 14.28 3.34
C ALA A 350 -1.02 12.93 3.24
N SER A 351 -0.73 11.99 4.15
CA SER A 351 -1.36 10.66 4.17
C SER A 351 -2.87 10.76 4.41
N ILE A 352 -3.31 11.63 5.34
CA ILE A 352 -4.72 11.90 5.61
C ILE A 352 -5.43 12.49 4.39
N LEU A 353 -4.80 13.47 3.73
CA LEU A 353 -5.41 14.13 2.57
C LEU A 353 -5.53 13.18 1.38
N LEU A 354 -4.52 12.34 1.14
CA LEU A 354 -4.57 11.29 0.11
C LEU A 354 -5.69 10.28 0.37
N THR A 355 -5.83 9.82 1.60
CA THR A 355 -6.92 8.91 2.00
C THR A 355 -8.30 9.56 1.83
N LYS A 356 -8.47 10.81 2.26
CA LYS A 356 -9.72 11.56 2.04
C LYS A 356 -10.02 11.74 0.55
N LEU A 357 -9.00 11.98 -0.27
CA LEU A 357 -9.14 12.11 -1.72
C LEU A 357 -9.60 10.79 -2.36
N ALA A 358 -9.04 9.64 -1.93
CA ALA A 358 -9.47 8.33 -2.39
C ALA A 358 -10.96 8.08 -2.06
N LEU A 359 -11.36 8.34 -0.82
CA LEU A 359 -12.75 8.20 -0.39
C LEU A 359 -13.71 9.15 -1.14
N ALA A 360 -13.29 10.39 -1.39
CA ALA A 360 -14.07 11.37 -2.17
C ALA A 360 -14.21 10.96 -3.65
N ARG A 361 -13.22 10.24 -4.19
CA ARG A 361 -13.24 9.65 -5.53
C ARG A 361 -13.93 8.29 -5.60
N MET A 362 -14.62 7.94 -4.53
CA MET A 362 -15.46 6.75 -4.44
C MET A 362 -14.68 5.43 -4.40
N SER A 363 -13.46 5.42 -3.87
CA SER A 363 -12.81 4.16 -3.53
C SER A 363 -13.74 3.29 -2.70
N SER A 364 -13.89 2.03 -3.08
CA SER A 364 -14.73 1.04 -2.39
C SER A 364 -13.93 0.15 -1.46
N ASP A 365 -12.61 0.34 -1.38
CA ASP A 365 -11.69 -0.53 -0.66
C ASP A 365 -11.21 0.01 0.68
N ASN A 366 -10.43 -0.83 1.39
CA ASN A 366 -9.52 -0.37 2.41
C ASN A 366 -8.51 0.59 1.78
N VAL A 367 -8.08 1.61 2.49
CA VAL A 367 -7.11 2.58 1.99
C VAL A 367 -6.02 2.75 3.03
N SER A 368 -4.83 2.32 2.70
CA SER A 368 -3.64 2.47 3.54
C SER A 368 -2.58 3.26 2.79
N VAL A 369 -2.09 4.33 3.42
CA VAL A 369 -1.12 5.27 2.82
C VAL A 369 0.01 5.55 3.80
N VAL A 370 1.24 5.40 3.33
CA VAL A 370 2.47 5.82 4.02
C VAL A 370 3.14 6.88 3.19
N VAL A 371 3.47 8.01 3.79
CA VAL A 371 4.26 9.10 3.18
C VAL A 371 5.54 9.27 3.98
N VAL A 372 6.69 9.19 3.33
CA VAL A 372 8.01 9.35 3.95
C VAL A 372 8.69 10.56 3.33
N ASP A 373 9.09 11.53 4.15
CA ASP A 373 9.88 12.69 3.72
C ASP A 373 11.34 12.27 3.49
N LEU A 374 11.82 12.45 2.28
CA LEU A 374 13.18 12.09 1.88
C LEU A 374 14.13 13.29 1.81
N ARG A 375 13.62 14.50 2.02
CA ARG A 375 14.42 15.72 1.93
C ARG A 375 15.48 15.74 3.02
N ARG A 376 16.72 15.93 2.61
CA ARG A 376 17.84 16.09 3.55
C ARG A 376 17.77 17.48 4.18
N ASN A 377 18.02 17.58 5.47
CA ASN A 377 18.12 18.87 6.13
C ASN A 377 19.28 19.68 5.52
N GLN A 378 18.98 20.80 4.87
CA GLN A 378 19.98 21.67 4.22
C GLN A 378 20.86 22.47 5.22
N ASN A 379 20.84 22.10 6.49
CA ASN A 379 21.60 22.74 7.56
C ASN A 379 22.87 21.94 7.92
N GLN A 380 23.66 21.59 6.91
CA GLN A 380 25.06 21.19 7.10
C GLN A 380 25.97 21.98 6.17
#